data_03e8c204d0797b2ca0cffb2e12f94e90
#
_entry.id   03e8c204d0797b2ca0cffb2e12f94e90
#
_cell.length_a   1.000
_cell.length_b   1.000
_cell.length_c   1.000
_cell.angle_alpha   90.00
_cell.angle_beta   90.00
_cell.angle_gamma   90.00
#
_symmetry.space_group_name_H-M   'P 1'
#
loop_
_entity.id
_entity.type
_entity.pdbx_description
1 polymer ?
#
loop_
_entity_poly.entity_id
_entity_poly.type
_entity_poly.pdbx_seq_one_letter_code
_entity_poly.pdbx_strand_id
1 'polypeptide(L)'
;MIFTVIIQSASASVGVLQIMAVSGVIGFRPAFYVMLGMNIGASIAPILASIGGKKDAKRVAAIVAIFETCGMLIFMLATTFLPVLDWLSMTSGDPSRRIANANTIFNLVSLIVLFPFSNLIAALSKKIIRGSDEEPNMAKLEFISETTHTTSTAMIGQIDAETNRMEELVQTNLRLATENYFDNRLKDEDDFNQTEETIDFLNKKITDALIRMSSFADLTPEQAKHVGNLFHVINDLERIGDHAENMAQYSIRMHKNKERFSKTAMEELRGLVDIIERIYKEAYTQMVSPDQDKYAHVYALKRDVNRMIEDMKEKHIVRMNKGKCNSQQGMMFVELLMDLERVAAHAMNIAQAAN
;
A
#
# COMPACT_ATOMS: atom_id res chain seq x y z
N MET A 1 11.05 -23.83 -18.20
CA MET A 1 10.46 -22.49 -18.24
C MET A 1 8.93 -22.52 -18.19
N ILE A 2 8.21 -22.97 -19.23
CA ILE A 2 6.72 -22.97 -19.25
C ILE A 2 6.11 -23.68 -18.04
N PHE A 3 6.64 -24.83 -17.65
CA PHE A 3 6.18 -25.59 -16.49
C PHE A 3 6.27 -24.79 -15.18
N THR A 4 7.38 -24.06 -14.96
CA THR A 4 7.56 -23.22 -13.76
C THR A 4 6.66 -22.00 -13.77
N VAL A 5 6.38 -21.44 -14.95
CA VAL A 5 5.43 -20.34 -15.13
C VAL A 5 4.03 -20.75 -14.68
N ILE A 6 3.62 -21.99 -14.98
CA ILE A 6 2.30 -22.51 -14.60
C ILE A 6 2.24 -22.79 -13.08
N ILE A 7 3.28 -23.44 -12.52
CA ILE A 7 3.34 -23.79 -11.10
C ILE A 7 3.64 -22.56 -10.21
N GLN A 8 4.30 -21.54 -10.75
CA GLN A 8 4.74 -20.32 -10.04
C GLN A 8 5.64 -20.62 -8.82
N SER A 9 6.32 -21.77 -8.83
CA SER A 9 7.23 -22.19 -7.76
C SER A 9 8.47 -22.85 -8.34
N ALA A 10 9.62 -22.21 -8.14
CA ALA A 10 10.93 -22.74 -8.56
C ALA A 10 11.26 -24.04 -7.81
N SER A 11 11.09 -24.06 -6.49
CA SER A 11 11.42 -25.20 -5.65
C SER A 11 10.56 -26.43 -5.97
N ALA A 12 9.26 -26.24 -6.19
CA ALA A 12 8.36 -27.33 -6.60
C ALA A 12 8.77 -27.88 -7.99
N SER A 13 9.13 -27.01 -8.92
CA SER A 13 9.58 -27.39 -10.27
C SER A 13 10.89 -28.19 -10.23
N VAL A 14 11.87 -27.77 -9.43
CA VAL A 14 13.12 -28.49 -9.22
C VAL A 14 12.87 -29.84 -8.53
N GLY A 15 11.94 -29.90 -7.56
CA GLY A 15 11.53 -31.15 -6.93
C GLY A 15 10.97 -32.18 -7.91
N VAL A 16 10.12 -31.75 -8.85
CA VAL A 16 9.63 -32.64 -9.94
C VAL A 16 10.79 -33.12 -10.81
N LEU A 17 11.72 -32.24 -11.16
CA LEU A 17 12.91 -32.61 -11.97
C LEU A 17 13.79 -33.62 -11.24
N GLN A 18 13.94 -33.50 -9.91
CA GLN A 18 14.66 -34.46 -9.08
C GLN A 18 14.00 -35.87 -9.12
N ILE A 19 12.68 -35.94 -9.02
CA ILE A 19 11.92 -37.18 -9.12
C ILE A 19 12.12 -37.85 -10.50
N MET A 20 12.05 -37.03 -11.58
CA MET A 20 12.30 -37.51 -12.96
C MET A 20 13.73 -38.04 -13.13
N ALA A 21 14.72 -37.46 -12.47
CA ALA A 21 16.10 -37.92 -12.52
C ALA A 21 16.31 -39.21 -11.73
N VAL A 22 15.67 -39.36 -10.55
CA VAL A 22 15.73 -40.58 -9.74
C VAL A 22 15.05 -41.76 -10.47
N SER A 23 13.92 -41.49 -11.12
CA SER A 23 13.20 -42.52 -11.92
C SER A 23 13.86 -42.86 -13.27
N GLY A 24 14.98 -42.23 -13.60
CA GLY A 24 15.73 -42.49 -14.83
C GLY A 24 15.08 -41.91 -16.11
N VAL A 25 14.00 -41.14 -15.98
CA VAL A 25 13.31 -40.51 -17.13
C VAL A 25 14.18 -39.44 -17.79
N ILE A 26 15.03 -38.74 -17.01
CA ILE A 26 15.93 -37.72 -17.54
C ILE A 26 17.33 -37.89 -16.96
N GLY A 27 18.35 -37.80 -17.82
CA GLY A 27 19.76 -37.80 -17.38
C GLY A 27 20.19 -36.45 -16.82
N PHE A 28 21.32 -36.41 -16.10
CA PHE A 28 21.81 -35.19 -15.44
C PHE A 28 22.06 -34.02 -16.41
N ARG A 29 22.71 -34.26 -17.57
CA ARG A 29 23.01 -33.19 -18.53
C ARG A 29 21.76 -32.46 -19.05
N PRO A 30 20.74 -33.16 -19.60
CA PRO A 30 19.50 -32.47 -19.98
C PRO A 30 18.74 -31.89 -18.81
N ALA A 31 18.76 -32.54 -17.61
CA ALA A 31 18.12 -32.00 -16.41
C ALA A 31 18.74 -30.66 -15.99
N PHE A 32 20.05 -30.48 -16.11
CA PHE A 32 20.72 -29.21 -15.82
C PHE A 32 20.20 -28.06 -16.68
N TYR A 33 20.08 -28.24 -18.00
CA TYR A 33 19.54 -27.18 -18.86
C TYR A 33 18.05 -26.90 -18.63
N VAL A 34 17.27 -27.94 -18.29
CA VAL A 34 15.88 -27.75 -17.87
C VAL A 34 15.80 -26.92 -16.59
N MET A 35 16.67 -27.18 -15.62
CA MET A 35 16.79 -26.44 -14.34
C MET A 35 17.11 -24.96 -14.60
N LEU A 36 18.06 -24.64 -15.50
CA LEU A 36 18.35 -23.25 -15.87
C LEU A 36 17.10 -22.53 -16.41
N GLY A 37 16.32 -23.20 -17.28
CA GLY A 37 15.07 -22.67 -17.78
C GLY A 37 13.98 -22.53 -16.72
N MET A 38 13.99 -23.38 -15.67
CA MET A 38 13.07 -23.29 -14.54
C MET A 38 13.35 -22.05 -13.68
N ASN A 39 14.58 -21.70 -13.45
CA ASN A 39 14.96 -20.49 -12.70
C ASN A 39 14.44 -19.22 -13.40
N ILE A 40 14.58 -19.10 -14.74
CA ILE A 40 13.95 -17.98 -15.47
C ILE A 40 12.42 -18.01 -15.32
N GLY A 41 11.81 -19.20 -15.40
CA GLY A 41 10.36 -19.32 -15.21
C GLY A 41 9.87 -18.86 -13.83
N ALA A 42 10.72 -18.91 -12.81
CA ALA A 42 10.42 -18.43 -11.48
C ALA A 42 10.25 -16.90 -11.39
N SER A 43 10.88 -16.14 -12.29
CA SER A 43 10.73 -14.67 -12.33
C SER A 43 9.33 -14.19 -12.74
N ILE A 44 8.48 -15.09 -13.24
CA ILE A 44 7.10 -14.73 -13.61
C ILE A 44 6.25 -14.36 -12.41
N ALA A 45 6.48 -14.97 -11.24
CA ALA A 45 5.69 -14.69 -10.03
C ALA A 45 5.85 -13.23 -9.57
N PRO A 46 7.06 -12.67 -9.38
CA PRO A 46 7.22 -11.25 -9.10
C PRO A 46 6.75 -10.34 -10.26
N ILE A 47 6.84 -10.78 -11.53
CA ILE A 47 6.30 -10.02 -12.66
C ILE A 47 4.77 -9.90 -12.54
N LEU A 48 4.08 -11.00 -12.30
CA LEU A 48 2.62 -11.00 -12.12
C LEU A 48 2.20 -10.18 -10.90
N ALA A 49 2.92 -10.31 -9.78
CA ALA A 49 2.66 -9.52 -8.58
C ALA A 49 2.86 -8.01 -8.78
N SER A 50 3.69 -7.60 -9.74
CA SER A 50 3.94 -6.20 -10.07
C SER A 50 2.90 -5.58 -11.01
N ILE A 51 1.99 -6.39 -11.59
CA ILE A 51 0.92 -5.90 -12.48
C ILE A 51 -0.06 -5.07 -11.65
N GLY A 52 -0.26 -3.81 -12.05
CA GLY A 52 -1.05 -2.84 -11.29
C GLY A 52 -0.29 -2.12 -10.17
N GLY A 53 0.93 -2.57 -9.82
CA GLY A 53 1.77 -1.93 -8.82
C GLY A 53 2.57 -0.73 -9.33
N LYS A 54 3.17 0.02 -8.38
CA LYS A 54 4.07 1.14 -8.62
C LYS A 54 5.27 0.73 -9.50
N LYS A 55 5.90 1.69 -10.16
CA LYS A 55 7.03 1.44 -11.10
C LYS A 55 8.21 0.76 -10.40
N ASP A 56 8.43 1.06 -9.12
CA ASP A 56 9.50 0.42 -8.36
C ASP A 56 9.24 -1.07 -8.12
N ALA A 57 7.99 -1.50 -7.90
CA ALA A 57 7.62 -2.92 -7.86
C ALA A 57 7.90 -3.61 -9.22
N LYS A 58 7.57 -2.94 -10.34
CA LYS A 58 7.88 -3.43 -11.69
C LYS A 58 9.39 -3.50 -11.95
N ARG A 59 10.16 -2.53 -11.43
CA ARG A 59 11.63 -2.52 -11.51
C ARG A 59 12.25 -3.68 -10.74
N VAL A 60 11.76 -3.96 -9.53
CA VAL A 60 12.20 -5.12 -8.75
C VAL A 60 11.93 -6.42 -9.51
N ALA A 61 10.73 -6.58 -10.08
CA ALA A 61 10.42 -7.74 -10.91
C ALA A 61 11.34 -7.85 -12.14
N ALA A 62 11.65 -6.72 -12.80
CA ALA A 62 12.60 -6.67 -13.92
C ALA A 62 14.03 -7.03 -13.48
N ILE A 63 14.48 -6.58 -12.30
CA ILE A 63 15.80 -6.93 -11.74
C ILE A 63 15.91 -8.45 -11.56
N VAL A 64 14.89 -9.09 -10.98
CA VAL A 64 14.86 -10.56 -10.81
C VAL A 64 14.94 -11.27 -12.16
N ALA A 65 14.16 -10.84 -13.15
CA ALA A 65 14.17 -11.44 -14.49
C ALA A 65 15.53 -11.26 -15.20
N ILE A 66 16.15 -10.10 -15.08
CA ILE A 66 17.49 -9.82 -15.63
C ILE A 66 18.53 -10.70 -14.94
N PHE A 67 18.50 -10.79 -13.62
CA PHE A 67 19.42 -11.60 -12.82
C PHE A 67 19.38 -13.07 -13.23
N GLU A 68 18.18 -13.68 -13.27
CA GLU A 68 18.02 -15.09 -13.67
C GLU A 68 18.44 -15.33 -15.12
N THR A 69 18.12 -14.39 -16.03
CA THR A 69 18.51 -14.49 -17.43
C THR A 69 20.04 -14.39 -17.60
N CYS A 70 20.68 -13.44 -16.93
CA CYS A 70 22.15 -13.29 -16.96
C CYS A 70 22.84 -14.50 -16.35
N GLY A 71 22.36 -15.01 -15.21
CA GLY A 71 22.88 -16.23 -14.58
C GLY A 71 22.82 -17.43 -15.52
N MET A 72 21.65 -17.64 -16.18
CA MET A 72 21.51 -18.70 -17.20
C MET A 72 22.53 -18.54 -18.33
N LEU A 73 22.68 -17.34 -18.91
CA LEU A 73 23.59 -17.10 -20.02
C LEU A 73 25.05 -17.36 -19.62
N ILE A 74 25.45 -16.93 -18.41
CA ILE A 74 26.78 -17.20 -17.85
C ILE A 74 27.05 -18.69 -17.76
N PHE A 75 26.10 -19.46 -17.20
CA PHE A 75 26.28 -20.91 -17.06
C PHE A 75 26.22 -21.65 -18.40
N MET A 76 25.35 -21.24 -19.33
CA MET A 76 25.35 -21.79 -20.70
C MET A 76 26.70 -21.57 -21.37
N LEU A 77 27.26 -20.36 -21.27
CA LEU A 77 28.56 -20.05 -21.81
C LEU A 77 29.66 -20.84 -21.09
N ALA A 78 29.63 -20.93 -19.78
CA ALA A 78 30.59 -21.67 -19.01
C ALA A 78 30.60 -23.16 -19.38
N THR A 79 29.46 -23.79 -19.61
CA THR A 79 29.38 -25.21 -20.01
C THR A 79 29.97 -25.48 -21.42
N THR A 80 30.16 -24.43 -22.21
CA THR A 80 30.75 -24.57 -23.55
C THR A 80 32.30 -24.61 -23.49
N PHE A 81 32.88 -23.86 -22.52
CA PHE A 81 34.34 -23.71 -22.44
C PHE A 81 34.96 -24.47 -21.24
N LEU A 82 34.17 -24.82 -20.24
CA LEU A 82 34.60 -25.47 -19.00
C LEU A 82 33.83 -26.77 -18.79
N PRO A 83 34.42 -27.79 -18.14
CA PRO A 83 33.75 -29.05 -17.81
C PRO A 83 32.82 -28.91 -16.60
N VAL A 84 31.98 -27.87 -16.57
CA VAL A 84 31.08 -27.54 -15.45
C VAL A 84 30.15 -28.70 -15.12
N LEU A 85 29.60 -29.36 -16.16
CA LEU A 85 28.70 -30.50 -15.97
C LEU A 85 29.38 -31.69 -15.31
N ASP A 86 30.66 -31.91 -15.65
CA ASP A 86 31.44 -33.00 -15.03
C ASP A 86 31.74 -32.68 -13.55
N TRP A 87 32.16 -31.45 -13.24
CA TRP A 87 32.33 -30.99 -11.86
C TRP A 87 31.05 -31.12 -11.03
N LEU A 88 29.92 -30.67 -11.57
CA LEU A 88 28.63 -30.78 -10.90
C LEU A 88 28.20 -32.25 -10.72
N SER A 89 28.53 -33.10 -11.68
CA SER A 89 28.22 -34.54 -11.59
C SER A 89 28.96 -35.26 -10.45
N MET A 90 30.14 -34.75 -10.06
CA MET A 90 30.95 -35.28 -8.97
C MET A 90 30.42 -34.89 -7.59
N THR A 91 29.51 -33.92 -7.48
CA THR A 91 29.02 -33.40 -6.19
C THR A 91 28.20 -34.41 -5.39
N SER A 92 27.65 -35.45 -6.04
CA SER A 92 26.91 -36.55 -5.40
C SER A 92 26.74 -37.75 -6.32
N GLY A 93 26.71 -38.95 -5.76
CA GLY A 93 26.30 -40.19 -6.46
C GLY A 93 24.79 -40.25 -6.70
N ASP A 94 23.98 -39.58 -5.88
CA ASP A 94 22.53 -39.60 -5.97
C ASP A 94 22.04 -38.56 -7.01
N PRO A 95 21.24 -38.96 -8.00
CA PRO A 95 20.70 -38.07 -9.04
C PRO A 95 19.90 -36.88 -8.50
N SER A 96 19.10 -37.08 -7.45
CA SER A 96 18.30 -36.01 -6.82
C SER A 96 19.21 -34.95 -6.18
N ARG A 97 20.16 -35.40 -5.35
CA ARG A 97 21.13 -34.49 -4.70
C ARG A 97 22.00 -33.74 -5.71
N ARG A 98 22.38 -34.40 -6.80
CA ARG A 98 23.16 -33.79 -7.87
C ARG A 98 22.45 -32.60 -8.49
N ILE A 99 21.15 -32.71 -8.74
CA ILE A 99 20.31 -31.61 -9.25
C ILE A 99 20.16 -30.51 -8.20
N ALA A 100 19.91 -30.86 -6.93
CA ALA A 100 19.81 -29.90 -5.85
C ALA A 100 21.12 -29.11 -5.69
N ASN A 101 22.26 -29.79 -5.67
CA ASN A 101 23.59 -29.17 -5.57
C ASN A 101 23.85 -28.25 -6.77
N ALA A 102 23.51 -28.71 -7.98
CA ALA A 102 23.65 -27.90 -9.20
C ALA A 102 22.82 -26.62 -9.13
N ASN A 103 21.59 -26.69 -8.64
CA ASN A 103 20.73 -25.50 -8.45
C ASN A 103 21.30 -24.53 -7.40
N THR A 104 21.80 -25.07 -6.27
CA THR A 104 22.41 -24.27 -5.21
C THR A 104 23.68 -23.57 -5.72
N ILE A 105 24.54 -24.31 -6.44
CA ILE A 105 25.77 -23.77 -7.02
C ILE A 105 25.45 -22.71 -8.08
N PHE A 106 24.44 -22.96 -8.92
CA PHE A 106 23.97 -21.96 -9.90
C PHE A 106 23.59 -20.65 -9.23
N ASN A 107 22.72 -20.70 -8.21
CA ASN A 107 22.26 -19.49 -7.51
C ASN A 107 23.40 -18.77 -6.80
N LEU A 108 24.28 -19.52 -6.08
CA LEU A 108 25.39 -18.95 -5.34
C LEU A 108 26.43 -18.29 -6.27
N VAL A 109 26.83 -18.98 -7.33
CA VAL A 109 27.81 -18.45 -8.31
C VAL A 109 27.22 -17.27 -9.07
N SER A 110 25.95 -17.36 -9.48
CA SER A 110 25.25 -16.23 -10.14
C SER A 110 25.22 -15.01 -9.22
N LEU A 111 24.94 -15.20 -7.91
CA LEU A 111 24.96 -14.11 -6.95
C LEU A 111 26.35 -13.48 -6.85
N ILE A 112 27.40 -14.28 -6.65
CA ILE A 112 28.76 -13.78 -6.50
C ILE A 112 29.25 -13.04 -7.75
N VAL A 113 28.94 -13.57 -8.94
CA VAL A 113 29.39 -12.98 -10.21
C VAL A 113 28.60 -11.73 -10.56
N LEU A 114 27.28 -11.70 -10.29
CA LEU A 114 26.40 -10.59 -10.66
C LEU A 114 26.31 -9.49 -9.61
N PHE A 115 26.64 -9.76 -8.34
CA PHE A 115 26.59 -8.77 -7.26
C PHE A 115 27.40 -7.50 -7.55
N PRO A 116 28.65 -7.56 -8.07
CA PRO A 116 29.40 -6.35 -8.45
C PRO A 116 28.70 -5.51 -9.52
N PHE A 117 27.81 -6.10 -10.31
CA PHE A 117 27.05 -5.45 -11.39
C PHE A 117 25.64 -5.04 -10.96
N SER A 118 25.30 -5.11 -9.67
CA SER A 118 23.98 -4.78 -9.14
C SER A 118 23.51 -3.39 -9.55
N ASN A 119 24.39 -2.37 -9.50
CA ASN A 119 24.08 -1.01 -9.95
C ASN A 119 23.76 -0.93 -11.44
N LEU A 120 24.45 -1.73 -12.28
CA LEU A 120 24.19 -1.80 -13.73
C LEU A 120 22.83 -2.48 -13.99
N ILE A 121 22.52 -3.55 -13.27
CA ILE A 121 21.22 -4.25 -13.36
C ILE A 121 20.10 -3.31 -12.95
N ALA A 122 20.27 -2.55 -11.86
CA ALA A 122 19.32 -1.54 -11.41
C ALA A 122 19.16 -0.40 -12.44
N ALA A 123 20.23 0.08 -13.04
CA ALA A 123 20.16 1.08 -14.10
C ALA A 123 19.43 0.55 -15.34
N LEU A 124 19.67 -0.71 -15.71
CA LEU A 124 18.99 -1.37 -16.83
C LEU A 124 17.48 -1.52 -16.56
N SER A 125 17.09 -1.90 -15.34
CA SER A 125 15.67 -1.98 -14.94
C SER A 125 14.97 -0.63 -15.07
N LYS A 126 15.63 0.47 -14.68
CA LYS A 126 15.13 1.84 -14.85
C LYS A 126 15.00 2.24 -16.33
N LYS A 127 15.87 1.72 -17.20
CA LYS A 127 15.80 1.97 -18.66
C LYS A 127 14.65 1.20 -19.32
N ILE A 128 14.34 -0.01 -18.82
CA ILE A 128 13.21 -0.85 -19.27
C ILE A 128 11.89 -0.26 -18.76
N ILE A 129 11.81 0.01 -17.46
CA ILE A 129 10.65 0.62 -16.80
C ILE A 129 10.92 2.12 -16.65
N ARG A 130 10.58 2.87 -17.70
CA ARG A 130 10.83 4.32 -17.78
C ARG A 130 9.85 5.11 -16.90
N GLY A 131 10.29 6.31 -16.49
CA GLY A 131 9.57 7.22 -15.61
C GLY A 131 9.96 6.96 -14.16
N SER A 132 9.79 7.95 -13.33
CA SER A 132 9.77 7.82 -11.87
C SER A 132 8.34 7.49 -11.45
N ASP A 133 8.13 6.84 -10.32
CA ASP A 133 6.99 7.15 -9.51
C ASP A 133 7.30 8.58 -9.06
N GLU A 134 6.93 9.57 -9.90
CA GLU A 134 7.12 10.97 -9.53
C GLU A 134 6.36 11.16 -8.23
N GLU A 135 7.08 11.63 -7.22
CA GLU A 135 6.40 12.24 -6.08
C GLU A 135 5.43 13.25 -6.72
N PRO A 136 4.13 13.22 -6.39
CA PRO A 136 3.15 14.12 -6.98
C PRO A 136 3.72 15.53 -6.90
N ASN A 137 3.46 16.37 -7.88
CA ASN A 137 3.96 17.76 -7.92
C ASN A 137 3.54 18.56 -6.67
N MET A 138 2.58 18.03 -5.90
CA MET A 138 2.12 18.54 -4.59
C MET A 138 2.86 17.91 -3.40
N ALA A 139 3.61 16.82 -3.57
CA ALA A 139 4.33 16.10 -2.50
C ALA A 139 5.66 16.77 -2.15
N LYS A 140 5.63 18.06 -1.88
CA LYS A 140 6.75 18.80 -1.28
C LYS A 140 6.34 19.24 0.11
N LEU A 141 7.32 19.24 1.04
CA LEU A 141 7.15 19.95 2.29
C LEU A 141 7.14 21.46 1.98
N GLU A 142 6.11 22.14 2.44
CA GLU A 142 5.98 23.60 2.25
C GLU A 142 6.49 24.40 3.46
N PHE A 143 6.32 23.84 4.65
CA PHE A 143 6.60 24.51 5.91
C PHE A 143 7.80 23.92 6.64
N ILE A 144 8.06 22.60 6.55
CA ILE A 144 9.19 21.97 7.22
C ILE A 144 10.46 22.14 6.38
N SER A 145 11.43 22.88 6.93
CA SER A 145 12.74 23.09 6.31
C SER A 145 13.72 21.98 6.71
N GLU A 146 14.50 21.50 5.76
CA GLU A 146 15.60 20.52 6.02
C GLU A 146 16.84 21.17 6.67
N THR A 147 16.85 22.50 6.89
CA THR A 147 17.99 23.19 7.49
C THR A 147 18.11 22.95 8.98
N THR A 148 19.30 22.53 9.41
CA THR A 148 19.63 21.97 10.72
C THR A 148 19.71 22.96 11.91
N HIS A 149 19.34 24.23 11.76
CA HIS A 149 19.54 25.26 12.81
C HIS A 149 18.23 25.99 13.20
N THR A 150 17.18 25.22 13.42
CA THR A 150 15.89 25.78 13.84
C THR A 150 15.68 25.54 15.33
N THR A 151 15.16 26.53 16.09
CA THR A 151 14.80 26.33 17.50
C THR A 151 13.63 25.36 17.64
N SER A 152 13.52 24.67 18.79
CA SER A 152 12.44 23.73 19.09
C SER A 152 11.06 24.31 18.81
N THR A 153 10.83 25.55 19.26
CA THR A 153 9.56 26.27 19.07
C THR A 153 9.25 26.54 17.58
N ALA A 154 10.26 26.96 16.80
CA ALA A 154 10.06 27.23 15.38
C ALA A 154 9.80 25.93 14.59
N MET A 155 10.47 24.83 14.96
CA MET A 155 10.24 23.51 14.34
C MET A 155 8.86 22.97 14.65
N ILE A 156 8.35 23.13 15.88
CA ILE A 156 6.96 22.77 16.24
C ILE A 156 5.99 23.56 15.35
N GLY A 157 6.17 24.89 15.21
CA GLY A 157 5.32 25.71 14.35
C GLY A 157 5.33 25.27 12.88
N GLN A 158 6.48 24.82 12.36
CA GLN A 158 6.58 24.26 11.02
C GLN A 158 5.82 22.93 10.88
N ILE A 159 5.93 22.04 11.88
CA ILE A 159 5.22 20.77 11.93
C ILE A 159 3.70 21.00 12.02
N ASP A 160 3.26 21.92 12.85
CA ASP A 160 1.85 22.30 12.97
C ASP A 160 1.29 22.83 11.64
N ALA A 161 2.04 23.68 10.93
CA ALA A 161 1.63 24.20 9.64
C ALA A 161 1.51 23.10 8.56
N GLU A 162 2.45 22.16 8.54
CA GLU A 162 2.39 21.02 7.61
C GLU A 162 1.26 20.04 7.98
N THR A 163 0.97 19.88 9.27
CA THR A 163 -0.17 19.07 9.76
C THR A 163 -1.51 19.72 9.36
N ASN A 164 -1.63 21.04 9.46
CA ASN A 164 -2.81 21.77 8.98
C ASN A 164 -3.01 21.57 7.46
N ARG A 165 -1.93 21.61 6.67
CA ARG A 165 -2.00 21.34 5.23
C ARG A 165 -2.46 19.90 4.95
N MET A 166 -1.94 18.93 5.70
CA MET A 166 -2.38 17.53 5.59
C MET A 166 -3.89 17.39 5.89
N GLU A 167 -4.37 18.09 6.92
CA GLU A 167 -5.79 18.14 7.27
C GLU A 167 -6.66 18.68 6.13
N GLU A 168 -6.29 19.79 5.50
CA GLU A 168 -7.02 20.37 4.38
C GLU A 168 -7.13 19.41 3.19
N LEU A 169 -6.07 18.64 2.92
CA LEU A 169 -6.06 17.62 1.88
C LEU A 169 -6.98 16.45 2.22
N VAL A 170 -6.93 15.96 3.46
CA VAL A 170 -7.81 14.88 3.95
C VAL A 170 -9.27 15.32 3.89
N GLN A 171 -9.59 16.55 4.32
CA GLN A 171 -10.94 17.11 4.22
C GLN A 171 -11.43 17.17 2.77
N THR A 172 -10.55 17.57 1.85
CA THR A 172 -10.86 17.65 0.42
C THR A 172 -11.15 16.27 -0.16
N ASN A 173 -10.31 15.25 0.13
CA ASN A 173 -10.53 13.88 -0.35
C ASN A 173 -11.78 13.26 0.27
N LEU A 174 -12.03 13.46 1.55
CA LEU A 174 -13.24 12.97 2.20
C LEU A 174 -14.51 13.55 1.54
N ARG A 175 -14.52 14.85 1.24
CA ARG A 175 -15.63 15.50 0.55
C ARG A 175 -15.79 14.97 -0.88
N LEU A 176 -14.73 14.84 -1.65
CA LEU A 176 -14.78 14.29 -3.01
C LEU A 176 -15.29 12.84 -3.02
N ALA A 177 -14.81 12.00 -2.09
CA ALA A 177 -15.26 10.62 -1.96
C ALA A 177 -16.77 10.54 -1.69
N THR A 178 -17.30 11.39 -0.80
CA THR A 178 -18.72 11.42 -0.46
C THR A 178 -19.59 12.01 -1.58
N GLU A 179 -19.17 13.12 -2.20
CA GLU A 179 -19.87 13.75 -3.32
C GLU A 179 -20.02 12.82 -4.53
N ASN A 180 -19.01 11.98 -4.84
CA ASN A 180 -19.04 11.01 -5.92
C ASN A 180 -20.18 9.99 -5.78
N TYR A 181 -20.56 9.62 -4.55
CA TYR A 181 -21.74 8.77 -4.31
C TYR A 181 -23.04 9.48 -4.66
N PHE A 182 -23.17 10.77 -4.33
CA PHE A 182 -24.42 11.51 -4.51
C PHE A 182 -24.62 11.95 -5.94
N ASP A 183 -23.56 12.39 -6.61
CA ASP A 183 -23.62 12.90 -7.98
C ASP A 183 -23.55 11.80 -9.04
N ASN A 184 -23.18 10.59 -8.64
CA ASN A 184 -22.88 9.46 -9.54
C ASN A 184 -21.92 9.87 -10.67
N ARG A 185 -20.92 10.66 -10.34
CA ARG A 185 -19.89 11.16 -11.25
C ARG A 185 -18.52 10.73 -10.72
N LEU A 186 -17.75 10.11 -11.61
CA LEU A 186 -16.29 9.99 -11.45
C LEU A 186 -15.69 11.33 -11.85
N LYS A 187 -15.79 12.32 -10.98
CA LYS A 187 -15.03 13.55 -11.15
C LYS A 187 -13.68 13.39 -10.47
N ASP A 188 -12.66 13.78 -11.20
CA ASP A 188 -11.32 14.05 -10.65
C ASP A 188 -10.65 12.84 -9.96
N GLU A 189 -10.78 11.60 -10.54
CA GLU A 189 -10.12 10.38 -10.02
C GLU A 189 -8.60 10.57 -9.94
N ASP A 190 -8.00 11.24 -10.93
CA ASP A 190 -6.56 11.51 -10.95
C ASP A 190 -6.17 12.50 -9.84
N ASP A 191 -6.94 13.56 -9.63
CA ASP A 191 -6.70 14.55 -8.58
C ASP A 191 -6.91 13.95 -7.19
N PHE A 192 -7.92 13.08 -7.02
CA PHE A 192 -8.15 12.34 -5.79
C PHE A 192 -6.93 11.46 -5.44
N ASN A 193 -6.47 10.64 -6.39
CA ASN A 193 -5.33 9.75 -6.18
C ASN A 193 -4.03 10.53 -5.90
N GLN A 194 -3.82 11.67 -6.59
CA GLN A 194 -2.67 12.53 -6.36
C GLN A 194 -2.69 13.18 -4.98
N THR A 195 -3.89 13.54 -4.49
CA THR A 195 -4.07 14.08 -3.13
C THR A 195 -3.78 13.00 -2.09
N GLU A 196 -4.23 11.76 -2.31
CA GLU A 196 -3.95 10.62 -1.43
C GLU A 196 -2.45 10.30 -1.33
N GLU A 197 -1.76 10.23 -2.47
CA GLU A 197 -0.30 10.08 -2.49
C GLU A 197 0.42 11.23 -1.74
N THR A 198 -0.17 12.44 -1.75
CA THR A 198 0.37 13.59 -1.00
C THR A 198 0.13 13.44 0.49
N ILE A 199 -1.03 12.96 0.92
CA ILE A 199 -1.36 12.67 2.32
C ILE A 199 -0.39 11.63 2.89
N ASP A 200 -0.15 10.53 2.19
CA ASP A 200 0.82 9.48 2.54
C ASP A 200 2.24 10.05 2.69
N PHE A 201 2.66 10.88 1.74
CA PHE A 201 3.95 11.55 1.77
C PHE A 201 4.07 12.44 3.00
N LEU A 202 3.06 13.28 3.29
CA LEU A 202 3.03 14.18 4.43
C LEU A 202 3.05 13.40 5.74
N ASN A 203 2.25 12.34 5.89
CA ASN A 203 2.27 11.47 7.06
C ASN A 203 3.69 11.00 7.36
N LYS A 204 4.39 10.44 6.37
CA LYS A 204 5.76 9.96 6.52
C LYS A 204 6.73 11.08 6.90
N LYS A 205 6.68 12.22 6.21
CA LYS A 205 7.62 13.33 6.42
C LYS A 205 7.40 14.07 7.74
N ILE A 206 6.14 14.25 8.13
CA ILE A 206 5.80 14.84 9.43
C ILE A 206 6.23 13.87 10.55
N THR A 207 5.99 12.57 10.40
CA THR A 207 6.47 11.54 11.34
C THR A 207 7.99 11.61 11.52
N ASP A 208 8.75 11.66 10.42
CA ASP A 208 10.22 11.80 10.46
C ASP A 208 10.65 13.09 11.20
N ALA A 209 9.93 14.20 11.00
CA ALA A 209 10.19 15.45 11.70
C ALA A 209 9.86 15.37 13.20
N LEU A 210 8.76 14.74 13.58
CA LEU A 210 8.37 14.49 14.97
C LEU A 210 9.39 13.58 15.70
N ILE A 211 9.90 12.54 15.02
CA ILE A 211 10.95 11.67 15.57
C ILE A 211 12.22 12.49 15.84
N ARG A 212 12.65 13.31 14.89
CA ARG A 212 13.80 14.22 15.11
C ARG A 212 13.56 15.18 16.27
N MET A 213 12.36 15.73 16.33
CA MET A 213 11.95 16.66 17.40
C MET A 213 11.99 16.01 18.79
N SER A 214 11.52 14.77 18.90
CA SER A 214 11.52 14.00 20.16
C SER A 214 12.94 13.72 20.69
N SER A 215 13.98 13.82 19.86
CA SER A 215 15.37 13.64 20.26
C SER A 215 16.05 14.90 20.78
N PHE A 216 15.38 16.06 20.73
CA PHE A 216 15.92 17.30 21.26
C PHE A 216 15.79 17.36 22.79
N ALA A 217 16.91 17.66 23.48
CA ALA A 217 16.97 17.70 24.93
C ALA A 217 16.22 18.90 25.57
N ASP A 218 15.86 19.92 24.77
CA ASP A 218 15.39 21.23 25.24
C ASP A 218 13.86 21.41 25.11
N LEU A 219 13.08 20.33 25.00
CA LEU A 219 11.61 20.43 24.99
C LEU A 219 11.06 20.68 26.37
N THR A 220 10.16 21.67 26.50
CA THR A 220 9.36 21.80 27.72
C THR A 220 8.37 20.62 27.83
N PRO A 221 7.85 20.32 29.05
CA PRO A 221 6.84 19.27 29.21
C PRO A 221 5.61 19.46 28.31
N GLU A 222 5.17 20.71 28.12
CA GLU A 222 4.04 21.06 27.26
C GLU A 222 4.37 20.79 25.78
N GLN A 223 5.57 21.15 25.33
CA GLN A 223 6.05 20.88 23.98
C GLN A 223 6.17 19.37 23.73
N ALA A 224 6.70 18.61 24.69
CA ALA A 224 6.81 17.17 24.60
C ALA A 224 5.42 16.48 24.52
N LYS A 225 4.44 16.98 25.33
CA LYS A 225 3.05 16.53 25.24
C LYS A 225 2.45 16.84 23.87
N HIS A 226 2.64 18.06 23.37
CA HIS A 226 2.13 18.48 22.05
C HIS A 226 2.70 17.64 20.92
N VAL A 227 4.02 17.41 20.88
CA VAL A 227 4.69 16.54 19.92
C VAL A 227 4.15 15.11 20.01
N GLY A 228 3.95 14.59 21.21
CA GLY A 228 3.32 13.27 21.42
C GLY A 228 1.91 13.19 20.86
N ASN A 229 1.09 14.22 21.05
CA ASN A 229 -0.27 14.30 20.54
C ASN A 229 -0.30 14.34 19.00
N LEU A 230 0.63 15.09 18.37
CA LEU A 230 0.73 15.18 16.92
C LEU A 230 0.98 13.83 16.25
N PHE A 231 1.76 12.91 16.87
CA PHE A 231 1.91 11.55 16.35
C PHE A 231 0.58 10.81 16.20
N HIS A 232 -0.33 11.00 17.16
CA HIS A 232 -1.66 10.40 17.08
C HIS A 232 -2.50 11.09 16.02
N VAL A 233 -2.50 12.41 15.99
CA VAL A 233 -3.29 13.23 15.06
C VAL A 233 -2.95 12.92 13.60
N ILE A 234 -1.66 12.91 13.22
CA ILE A 234 -1.26 12.64 11.82
C ILE A 234 -1.62 11.22 11.38
N ASN A 235 -1.53 10.25 12.31
CA ASN A 235 -1.92 8.88 12.02
C ASN A 235 -3.45 8.75 11.86
N ASP A 236 -4.24 9.45 12.69
CA ASP A 236 -5.70 9.48 12.54
C ASP A 236 -6.14 10.22 11.26
N LEU A 237 -5.42 11.27 10.85
CA LEU A 237 -5.65 11.97 9.57
C LEU A 237 -5.41 11.04 8.37
N GLU A 238 -4.30 10.29 8.36
CA GLU A 238 -4.01 9.31 7.32
C GLU A 238 -5.10 8.23 7.26
N ARG A 239 -5.53 7.71 8.42
CA ARG A 239 -6.62 6.73 8.46
C ARG A 239 -7.94 7.25 7.90
N ILE A 240 -8.23 8.53 8.10
CA ILE A 240 -9.41 9.16 7.47
C ILE A 240 -9.23 9.22 5.96
N GLY A 241 -8.02 9.52 5.45
CA GLY A 241 -7.65 9.44 4.04
C GLY A 241 -7.87 8.05 3.47
N ASP A 242 -7.33 7.00 4.11
CA ASP A 242 -7.52 5.59 3.73
C ASP A 242 -9.01 5.22 3.59
N HIS A 243 -9.84 5.66 4.54
CA HIS A 243 -11.29 5.41 4.48
C HIS A 243 -11.97 6.20 3.35
N ALA A 244 -11.51 7.42 3.05
CA ALA A 244 -11.98 8.19 1.90
C ALA A 244 -11.60 7.49 0.58
N GLU A 245 -10.40 6.91 0.48
CA GLU A 245 -9.98 6.11 -0.68
C GLU A 245 -10.88 4.89 -0.87
N ASN A 246 -11.16 4.12 0.18
CA ASN A 246 -12.08 2.98 0.12
C ASN A 246 -13.46 3.41 -0.41
N MET A 247 -14.01 4.51 0.13
CA MET A 247 -15.29 5.04 -0.33
C MET A 247 -15.26 5.44 -1.81
N ALA A 248 -14.20 6.12 -2.27
CA ALA A 248 -14.02 6.46 -3.68
C ALA A 248 -14.00 5.22 -4.57
N GLN A 249 -13.26 4.17 -4.17
CA GLN A 249 -13.21 2.90 -4.91
C GLN A 249 -14.57 2.20 -5.00
N TYR A 250 -15.38 2.23 -3.93
CA TYR A 250 -16.74 1.69 -3.99
C TYR A 250 -17.62 2.48 -4.96
N SER A 251 -17.53 3.81 -4.95
CA SER A 251 -18.25 4.67 -5.89
C SER A 251 -17.90 4.35 -7.35
N ILE A 252 -16.60 4.19 -7.66
CA ILE A 252 -16.09 3.77 -8.96
C ILE A 252 -16.69 2.42 -9.38
N ARG A 253 -16.70 1.44 -8.46
CA ARG A 253 -17.25 0.11 -8.72
C ARG A 253 -18.75 0.15 -9.01
N MET A 254 -19.51 0.92 -8.23
CA MET A 254 -20.93 1.11 -8.44
C MET A 254 -21.23 1.76 -9.81
N HIS A 255 -20.45 2.79 -10.17
CA HIS A 255 -20.60 3.45 -11.45
C HIS A 255 -20.31 2.50 -12.64
N LYS A 256 -19.22 1.74 -12.60
CA LYS A 256 -18.86 0.74 -13.63
C LYS A 256 -19.95 -0.32 -13.80
N ASN A 257 -20.56 -0.75 -12.71
CA ASN A 257 -21.62 -1.77 -12.72
C ASN A 257 -23.01 -1.18 -12.99
N LYS A 258 -23.16 0.14 -13.17
CA LYS A 258 -24.42 0.88 -13.30
C LYS A 258 -25.37 0.62 -12.12
N GLU A 259 -24.82 0.43 -10.93
CA GLU A 259 -25.55 0.22 -9.69
C GLU A 259 -25.82 1.54 -8.99
N ARG A 260 -26.93 1.61 -8.24
CA ARG A 260 -27.30 2.77 -7.42
C ARG A 260 -28.02 2.29 -6.17
N PHE A 261 -27.80 3.00 -5.07
CA PHE A 261 -28.64 2.84 -3.90
C PHE A 261 -30.06 3.37 -4.15
N SER A 262 -31.01 2.87 -3.37
CA SER A 262 -32.38 3.40 -3.42
C SER A 262 -32.42 4.88 -3.00
N LYS A 263 -33.42 5.64 -3.49
CA LYS A 263 -33.58 7.06 -3.13
C LYS A 263 -33.58 7.27 -1.62
N THR A 264 -34.30 6.42 -0.88
CA THR A 264 -34.35 6.48 0.60
C THR A 264 -32.98 6.22 1.24
N ALA A 265 -32.20 5.24 0.73
CA ALA A 265 -30.86 4.98 1.24
C ALA A 265 -29.91 6.15 0.98
N MET A 266 -30.05 6.81 -0.18
CA MET A 266 -29.25 8.00 -0.51
C MET A 266 -29.58 9.20 0.37
N GLU A 267 -30.86 9.40 0.74
CA GLU A 267 -31.29 10.44 1.67
C GLU A 267 -30.77 10.18 3.08
N GLU A 268 -30.83 8.92 3.55
CA GLU A 268 -30.26 8.50 4.82
C GLU A 268 -28.74 8.72 4.87
N LEU A 269 -28.00 8.31 3.82
CA LEU A 269 -26.55 8.50 3.69
C LEU A 269 -26.16 9.98 3.70
N ARG A 270 -26.93 10.84 3.01
CA ARG A 270 -26.64 12.29 2.99
C ARG A 270 -26.70 12.89 4.40
N GLY A 271 -27.74 12.55 5.17
CA GLY A 271 -27.85 13.01 6.56
C GLY A 271 -26.71 12.50 7.45
N LEU A 272 -26.24 11.27 7.22
CA LEU A 272 -25.10 10.72 7.96
C LEU A 272 -23.78 11.43 7.61
N VAL A 273 -23.52 11.66 6.31
CA VAL A 273 -22.33 12.37 5.83
C VAL A 273 -22.27 13.79 6.40
N ASP A 274 -23.38 14.53 6.35
CA ASP A 274 -23.46 15.90 6.90
C ASP A 274 -23.04 15.96 8.37
N ILE A 275 -23.44 14.97 9.18
CA ILE A 275 -23.05 14.90 10.59
C ILE A 275 -21.58 14.54 10.75
N ILE A 276 -21.05 13.62 9.93
CA ILE A 276 -19.65 13.19 9.98
C ILE A 276 -18.71 14.33 9.58
N GLU A 277 -19.04 15.09 8.54
CA GLU A 277 -18.29 16.29 8.16
C GLU A 277 -18.26 17.33 9.29
N ARG A 278 -19.36 17.49 10.02
CA ARG A 278 -19.41 18.36 11.20
C ARG A 278 -18.51 17.84 12.32
N ILE A 279 -18.58 16.53 12.63
CA ILE A 279 -17.70 15.91 13.64
C ILE A 279 -16.25 16.15 13.28
N TYR A 280 -15.85 15.91 12.03
CA TYR A 280 -14.49 16.08 11.57
C TYR A 280 -13.99 17.52 11.77
N LYS A 281 -14.76 18.48 11.30
CA LYS A 281 -14.43 19.90 11.42
C LYS A 281 -14.35 20.37 12.89
N GLU A 282 -15.32 19.99 13.71
CA GLU A 282 -15.34 20.37 15.13
C GLU A 282 -14.23 19.67 15.92
N ALA A 283 -13.91 18.41 15.58
CA ALA A 283 -12.82 17.65 16.20
C ALA A 283 -11.45 18.30 15.93
N TYR A 284 -11.20 18.70 14.69
CA TYR A 284 -9.96 19.39 14.36
C TYR A 284 -9.89 20.79 15.00
N THR A 285 -10.99 21.51 15.03
CA THR A 285 -11.08 22.79 15.75
C THR A 285 -10.80 22.61 17.24
N GLN A 286 -11.27 21.52 17.84
CA GLN A 286 -11.00 21.15 19.24
C GLN A 286 -9.50 20.88 19.45
N MET A 287 -8.83 20.21 18.52
CA MET A 287 -7.39 19.94 18.57
C MET A 287 -6.57 21.25 18.55
N VAL A 288 -6.92 22.20 17.67
CA VAL A 288 -6.23 23.48 17.55
C VAL A 288 -6.53 24.45 18.70
N SER A 289 -7.76 24.43 19.23
CA SER A 289 -8.23 25.33 20.31
C SER A 289 -9.11 24.54 21.28
N PRO A 290 -8.47 23.87 22.26
CA PRO A 290 -9.17 23.00 23.20
C PRO A 290 -10.23 23.72 24.05
N ASP A 291 -11.44 23.09 24.13
CA ASP A 291 -12.58 23.58 24.89
C ASP A 291 -13.43 22.38 25.34
N GLN A 292 -13.75 22.30 26.64
CA GLN A 292 -14.50 21.15 27.15
C GLN A 292 -15.92 21.05 26.61
N ASP A 293 -16.59 22.16 26.35
CA ASP A 293 -17.93 22.17 25.77
C ASP A 293 -17.92 21.68 24.33
N LYS A 294 -16.93 22.07 23.54
CA LYS A 294 -16.72 21.55 22.17
C LYS A 294 -16.45 20.05 22.18
N TYR A 295 -15.58 19.58 23.07
CA TYR A 295 -15.31 18.15 23.19
C TYR A 295 -16.58 17.35 23.54
N ALA A 296 -17.36 17.82 24.51
CA ALA A 296 -18.62 17.18 24.87
C ALA A 296 -19.62 17.15 23.68
N HIS A 297 -19.62 18.21 22.85
CA HIS A 297 -20.46 18.26 21.65
C HIS A 297 -20.02 17.25 20.58
N VAL A 298 -18.72 17.17 20.26
CA VAL A 298 -18.17 16.17 19.34
C VAL A 298 -18.50 14.74 19.80
N TYR A 299 -18.36 14.47 21.09
CA TYR A 299 -18.72 13.18 21.69
C TYR A 299 -20.21 12.85 21.54
N ALA A 300 -21.09 13.84 21.72
CA ALA A 300 -22.53 13.66 21.53
C ALA A 300 -22.86 13.35 20.07
N LEU A 301 -22.27 14.09 19.11
CA LEU A 301 -22.44 13.85 17.68
C LEU A 301 -21.98 12.44 17.27
N LYS A 302 -20.82 11.99 17.79
CA LYS A 302 -20.31 10.61 17.52
C LYS A 302 -21.28 9.55 18.00
N ARG A 303 -21.89 9.75 19.17
CA ARG A 303 -22.93 8.82 19.69
C ARG A 303 -24.16 8.79 18.80
N ASP A 304 -24.56 9.94 18.27
CA ASP A 304 -25.70 10.01 17.33
C ASP A 304 -25.39 9.33 16.00
N VAL A 305 -24.18 9.48 15.45
CA VAL A 305 -23.68 8.73 14.28
C VAL A 305 -23.80 7.23 14.51
N ASN A 306 -23.31 6.71 15.64
CA ASN A 306 -23.40 5.27 15.92
C ASN A 306 -24.86 4.76 15.90
N ARG A 307 -25.79 5.54 16.51
CA ARG A 307 -27.21 5.19 16.51
C ARG A 307 -27.82 5.22 15.12
N MET A 308 -27.47 6.24 14.31
CA MET A 308 -27.93 6.34 12.93
C MET A 308 -27.45 5.16 12.08
N ILE A 309 -26.18 4.77 12.22
CA ILE A 309 -25.60 3.64 11.47
C ILE A 309 -26.33 2.33 11.81
N GLU A 310 -26.61 2.06 13.08
CA GLU A 310 -27.37 0.87 13.48
C GLU A 310 -28.79 0.87 12.90
N ASP A 311 -29.52 1.98 12.99
CA ASP A 311 -30.85 2.13 12.39
C ASP A 311 -30.82 1.94 10.86
N MET A 312 -29.78 2.48 10.19
CA MET A 312 -29.61 2.32 8.74
C MET A 312 -29.30 0.87 8.36
N LYS A 313 -28.50 0.13 9.14
CA LYS A 313 -28.24 -1.30 8.95
C LYS A 313 -29.54 -2.12 9.08
N GLU A 314 -30.34 -1.87 10.11
CA GLU A 314 -31.62 -2.57 10.30
C GLU A 314 -32.61 -2.29 9.14
N LYS A 315 -32.76 -1.04 8.75
CA LYS A 315 -33.58 -0.65 7.60
C LYS A 315 -33.09 -1.27 6.30
N HIS A 316 -31.76 -1.39 6.16
CA HIS A 316 -31.17 -2.03 4.98
C HIS A 316 -31.50 -3.52 4.90
N ILE A 317 -31.44 -4.26 6.00
CA ILE A 317 -31.85 -5.67 6.06
C ILE A 317 -33.33 -5.82 5.65
N VAL A 318 -34.21 -4.93 6.11
CA VAL A 318 -35.61 -4.93 5.68
C VAL A 318 -35.76 -4.67 4.18
N ARG A 319 -34.95 -3.77 3.59
CA ARG A 319 -34.96 -3.52 2.13
C ARG A 319 -34.48 -4.73 1.34
N MET A 320 -33.44 -5.44 1.80
CA MET A 320 -32.95 -6.67 1.18
C MET A 320 -34.02 -7.78 1.21
N ASN A 321 -34.64 -8.02 2.37
CA ASN A 321 -35.68 -9.02 2.52
C ASN A 321 -36.93 -8.76 1.63
N LYS A 322 -37.18 -7.50 1.27
CA LYS A 322 -38.23 -7.09 0.33
C LYS A 322 -37.80 -7.12 -1.14
N GLY A 323 -36.59 -7.60 -1.45
CA GLY A 323 -36.05 -7.65 -2.81
C GLY A 323 -35.79 -6.29 -3.45
N LYS A 324 -35.66 -5.21 -2.65
CA LYS A 324 -35.46 -3.84 -3.15
C LYS A 324 -33.98 -3.51 -3.45
N CYS A 325 -33.06 -4.36 -3.09
CA CYS A 325 -31.65 -4.28 -3.44
C CYS A 325 -31.07 -5.70 -3.61
N ASN A 326 -30.06 -5.82 -4.48
CA ASN A 326 -29.35 -7.07 -4.66
C ASN A 326 -28.27 -7.24 -3.55
N SER A 327 -27.71 -8.46 -3.43
CA SER A 327 -26.72 -8.77 -2.39
C SER A 327 -25.42 -7.95 -2.53
N GLN A 328 -25.02 -7.60 -3.76
CA GLN A 328 -23.81 -6.83 -4.01
C GLN A 328 -23.97 -5.37 -3.58
N GLN A 329 -25.11 -4.74 -3.93
CA GLN A 329 -25.46 -3.41 -3.43
C GLN A 329 -25.57 -3.40 -1.91
N GLY A 330 -26.11 -4.50 -1.34
CA GLY A 330 -26.21 -4.68 0.10
C GLY A 330 -24.86 -4.67 0.81
N MET A 331 -23.90 -5.41 0.29
CA MET A 331 -22.57 -5.47 0.83
C MET A 331 -21.88 -4.10 0.75
N MET A 332 -21.90 -3.44 -0.41
CA MET A 332 -21.30 -2.11 -0.59
C MET A 332 -21.91 -1.06 0.34
N PHE A 333 -23.21 -1.13 0.61
CA PHE A 333 -23.88 -0.22 1.54
C PHE A 333 -23.36 -0.38 2.96
N VAL A 334 -23.17 -1.64 3.43
CA VAL A 334 -22.64 -1.93 4.77
C VAL A 334 -21.16 -1.53 4.87
N GLU A 335 -20.35 -1.81 3.85
CA GLU A 335 -18.93 -1.39 3.80
C GLU A 335 -18.83 0.13 3.89
N LEU A 336 -19.64 0.88 3.13
CA LEU A 336 -19.68 2.34 3.20
C LEU A 336 -20.06 2.86 4.60
N LEU A 337 -21.06 2.25 5.24
CA LEU A 337 -21.43 2.62 6.62
C LEU A 337 -20.29 2.35 7.61
N MET A 338 -19.52 1.27 7.41
CA MET A 338 -18.38 0.95 8.26
C MET A 338 -17.25 1.98 8.08
N ASP A 339 -16.92 2.38 6.85
CA ASP A 339 -15.90 3.40 6.61
C ASP A 339 -16.32 4.76 7.19
N LEU A 340 -17.58 5.16 7.03
CA LEU A 340 -18.13 6.37 7.63
C LEU A 340 -18.09 6.34 9.18
N GLU A 341 -18.35 5.18 9.78
CA GLU A 341 -18.20 4.98 11.22
C GLU A 341 -16.76 5.16 11.69
N ARG A 342 -15.79 4.62 10.92
CA ARG A 342 -14.37 4.72 11.19
C ARG A 342 -13.88 6.15 11.05
N VAL A 343 -14.29 6.89 10.02
CA VAL A 343 -14.00 8.32 9.87
C VAL A 343 -14.44 9.08 11.13
N ALA A 344 -15.67 8.87 11.60
CA ALA A 344 -16.16 9.52 12.81
C ALA A 344 -15.41 9.08 14.09
N ALA A 345 -14.89 7.85 14.13
CA ALA A 345 -14.08 7.36 15.24
C ALA A 345 -12.69 8.01 15.26
N HIS A 346 -12.02 8.09 14.12
CA HIS A 346 -10.72 8.75 13.99
C HIS A 346 -10.82 10.27 14.26
N ALA A 347 -11.87 10.91 13.77
CA ALA A 347 -12.15 12.31 14.10
C ALA A 347 -12.32 12.51 15.63
N MET A 348 -13.01 11.59 16.32
CA MET A 348 -13.12 11.65 17.78
C MET A 348 -11.76 11.48 18.48
N ASN A 349 -10.87 10.62 17.97
CA ASN A 349 -9.51 10.47 18.50
C ASN A 349 -8.72 11.78 18.37
N ILE A 350 -8.83 12.47 17.22
CA ILE A 350 -8.22 13.80 17.00
C ILE A 350 -8.70 14.80 18.06
N ALA A 351 -10.01 14.86 18.33
CA ALA A 351 -10.55 15.73 19.39
C ALA A 351 -10.03 15.34 20.79
N GLN A 352 -9.80 14.06 21.04
CA GLN A 352 -9.31 13.55 22.32
C GLN A 352 -7.82 13.84 22.54
N ALA A 353 -7.01 13.92 21.46
CA ALA A 353 -5.59 14.21 21.56
C ALA A 353 -5.30 15.62 22.15
N ALA A 354 -6.28 16.51 22.15
CA ALA A 354 -6.17 17.86 22.73
C ALA A 354 -6.50 17.92 24.23
N ASN A 355 -7.07 16.87 24.81
CA ASN A 355 -7.41 16.80 26.23
C ASN A 355 -6.30 16.08 27.02
#